data_3b09fcb6030e2a32702ba0d9ce14b474
#
_entry.id   3b09fcb6030e2a32702ba0d9ce14b474
#
_cell.length_a   1.000
_cell.length_b   1.000
_cell.length_c   1.000
_cell.angle_alpha   90.00
_cell.angle_beta   90.00
_cell.angle_gamma   90.00
#
_symmetry.space_group_name_H-M   'P 1'
#
loop_
_entity.id
_entity.type
_entity.pdbx_description
1 polymer ?
#
loop_
_entity_poly.entity_id
_entity_poly.type
_entity_poly.pdbx_seq_one_letter_code
_entity_poly.pdbx_strand_id
1 'polypeptide(L)'
;MKTPNNIKYFVCPVCKMDLNIINSSKVRCNNCDYDYRVDDGIPILLPHKLVEFKRLEAEYHDIESDSYAEINMISSHRVVYHHEKYLKHLRELPVGSVVLEVGGGDGTDASKLLDSELIVIQSDISVGMVKKAKTKVSLSQINSSSIHVVCDAEQIPCKNGSIDAVMIVAALHHLPSPEVFFKEVNRVLKSGGLLVVGFEPNTWPYFVIYPFLKRLGELLSVRKRFKYTEASIADQGALGFNEKDLKLFLQAGNLEIVELQRVWFLNGFIHMFLSSINSKFYSKDEKIDLPVFAQKIVIIFDNFISHIPFLRRFCWHWTLIAKKL
;
A
#
# COMPACT_ATOMS: atom_id res chain seq x y z
N MET A 1 -29.88 5.92 -5.36
CA MET A 1 -28.55 5.32 -5.59
C MET A 1 -27.84 6.12 -6.66
N LYS A 2 -26.66 6.66 -6.36
CA LYS A 2 -25.91 7.49 -7.34
C LYS A 2 -25.25 6.57 -8.37
N THR A 3 -25.44 6.88 -9.65
CA THR A 3 -24.68 6.26 -10.75
C THR A 3 -23.17 6.46 -10.52
N PRO A 4 -22.29 5.50 -10.86
CA PRO A 4 -20.86 5.67 -10.69
C PRO A 4 -20.31 6.71 -11.69
N ASN A 5 -20.46 8.00 -11.35
CA ASN A 5 -20.01 9.13 -12.20
C ASN A 5 -18.50 9.07 -12.53
N ASN A 6 -17.76 8.22 -11.82
CA ASN A 6 -16.31 8.11 -11.91
C ASN A 6 -15.83 7.00 -12.86
N ILE A 7 -16.77 6.31 -13.56
CA ILE A 7 -16.41 5.23 -14.50
C ILE A 7 -15.52 5.70 -15.65
N LYS A 8 -15.55 7.00 -15.97
CA LYS A 8 -14.71 7.62 -17.01
C LYS A 8 -13.19 7.42 -16.81
N TYR A 9 -12.75 7.17 -15.56
CA TYR A 9 -11.34 6.91 -15.24
C TYR A 9 -10.95 5.46 -15.51
N PHE A 10 -11.93 4.56 -15.66
CA PHE A 10 -11.71 3.12 -15.67
C PHE A 10 -11.97 2.47 -17.02
N VAL A 11 -11.29 1.35 -17.19
CA VAL A 11 -11.42 0.43 -18.34
C VAL A 11 -11.58 -1.00 -17.83
N CYS A 12 -11.94 -1.91 -18.70
CA CYS A 12 -11.95 -3.34 -18.38
C CYS A 12 -10.55 -3.80 -17.93
N PRO A 13 -10.40 -4.46 -16.76
CA PRO A 13 -9.10 -4.94 -16.30
C PRO A 13 -8.45 -5.97 -17.21
N VAL A 14 -9.27 -6.70 -18.02
CA VAL A 14 -8.80 -7.77 -18.89
C VAL A 14 -8.37 -7.26 -20.27
N CYS A 15 -9.26 -6.57 -20.98
CA CYS A 15 -9.01 -6.16 -22.37
C CYS A 15 -8.70 -4.67 -22.55
N LYS A 16 -8.75 -3.89 -21.47
CA LYS A 16 -8.49 -2.44 -21.44
C LYS A 16 -9.43 -1.59 -22.31
N MET A 17 -10.54 -2.14 -22.77
CA MET A 17 -11.60 -1.41 -23.49
C MET A 17 -12.51 -0.68 -22.49
N ASP A 18 -13.19 0.36 -22.98
CA ASP A 18 -14.09 1.19 -22.17
C ASP A 18 -15.24 0.36 -21.57
N LEU A 19 -15.69 0.81 -20.40
CA LEU A 19 -16.82 0.24 -19.68
C LEU A 19 -18.08 1.07 -19.88
N ASN A 20 -19.22 0.40 -20.02
CA ASN A 20 -20.53 1.03 -20.14
C ASN A 20 -21.34 0.86 -18.87
N ILE A 21 -21.96 1.94 -18.40
CA ILE A 21 -22.88 1.90 -17.24
C ILE A 21 -24.18 1.25 -17.71
N ILE A 22 -24.53 0.12 -17.09
CA ILE A 22 -25.83 -0.53 -17.32
C ILE A 22 -26.87 0.01 -16.33
N ASN A 23 -26.50 0.11 -15.05
CA ASN A 23 -27.32 0.70 -14.01
C ASN A 23 -26.45 1.07 -12.78
N SER A 24 -27.07 1.44 -11.66
CA SER A 24 -26.34 1.82 -10.43
C SER A 24 -25.55 0.68 -9.77
N SER A 25 -25.82 -0.57 -10.14
CA SER A 25 -25.16 -1.76 -9.53
C SER A 25 -24.28 -2.53 -10.50
N LYS A 26 -24.18 -2.09 -11.78
CA LYS A 26 -23.52 -2.86 -12.84
C LYS A 26 -22.90 -1.99 -13.91
N VAL A 27 -21.66 -2.30 -14.29
CA VAL A 27 -20.99 -1.81 -15.50
C VAL A 27 -20.59 -2.99 -16.38
N ARG A 28 -20.54 -2.80 -17.71
CA ARG A 28 -20.30 -3.86 -18.69
C ARG A 28 -19.13 -3.53 -19.59
N CYS A 29 -18.29 -4.52 -19.82
CA CYS A 29 -17.35 -4.54 -20.92
C CYS A 29 -17.98 -5.26 -22.12
N ASN A 30 -18.32 -4.53 -23.20
CA ASN A 30 -18.93 -5.14 -24.37
C ASN A 30 -17.95 -6.04 -25.14
N ASN A 31 -16.64 -5.75 -25.08
CA ASN A 31 -15.64 -6.57 -25.77
C ASN A 31 -15.43 -7.95 -25.13
N CYS A 32 -15.45 -8.01 -23.78
CA CYS A 32 -15.34 -9.28 -23.04
C CYS A 32 -16.71 -9.94 -22.80
N ASP A 33 -17.81 -9.26 -23.13
CA ASP A 33 -19.18 -9.64 -22.79
C ASP A 33 -19.35 -9.97 -21.29
N TYR A 34 -18.77 -9.10 -20.43
CA TYR A 34 -18.71 -9.36 -19.00
C TYR A 34 -19.25 -8.19 -18.18
N ASP A 35 -20.04 -8.51 -17.17
CA ASP A 35 -20.65 -7.58 -16.25
C ASP A 35 -19.86 -7.49 -14.94
N TYR A 36 -19.40 -6.30 -14.59
CA TYR A 36 -18.75 -6.00 -13.30
C TYR A 36 -19.76 -5.41 -12.33
N ARG A 37 -19.74 -5.91 -11.10
CA ARG A 37 -20.61 -5.41 -10.02
C ARG A 37 -20.15 -4.03 -9.56
N VAL A 38 -21.12 -3.18 -9.21
CA VAL A 38 -20.90 -1.93 -8.46
C VAL A 38 -21.60 -2.07 -7.11
N ASP A 39 -20.87 -1.93 -6.02
CA ASP A 39 -21.35 -2.06 -4.65
C ASP A 39 -21.19 -0.73 -3.93
N ASP A 40 -22.29 -0.15 -3.47
CA ASP A 40 -22.32 1.18 -2.85
C ASP A 40 -21.56 2.26 -3.67
N GLY A 41 -21.70 2.22 -5.00
CA GLY A 41 -21.01 3.14 -5.92
C GLY A 41 -19.52 2.83 -6.12
N ILE A 42 -18.98 1.74 -5.55
CA ILE A 42 -17.63 1.25 -5.74
C ILE A 42 -17.64 0.19 -6.85
N PRO A 43 -17.01 0.43 -8.02
CA PRO A 43 -16.86 -0.59 -9.04
C PRO A 43 -15.90 -1.68 -8.57
N ILE A 44 -16.27 -2.94 -8.78
CA ILE A 44 -15.44 -4.12 -8.49
C ILE A 44 -14.86 -4.60 -9.82
N LEU A 45 -13.69 -4.07 -10.19
CA LEU A 45 -13.03 -4.30 -11.46
C LEU A 45 -11.88 -5.30 -11.31
N LEU A 46 -12.24 -6.51 -10.88
CA LEU A 46 -11.32 -7.64 -10.79
C LEU A 46 -11.31 -8.43 -12.10
N PRO A 47 -10.20 -9.13 -12.43
CA PRO A 47 -10.19 -10.08 -13.55
C PRO A 47 -11.29 -11.13 -13.39
N HIS A 48 -11.78 -11.67 -14.50
CA HIS A 48 -12.87 -12.67 -14.48
C HIS A 48 -12.55 -13.89 -13.58
N LYS A 49 -11.27 -14.20 -13.40
CA LYS A 49 -10.79 -15.25 -12.52
C LYS A 49 -9.53 -14.78 -11.80
N LEU A 50 -9.60 -14.63 -10.49
CA LEU A 50 -8.42 -14.43 -9.65
C LEU A 50 -7.70 -15.76 -9.45
N VAL A 51 -6.36 -15.72 -9.43
CA VAL A 51 -5.56 -16.85 -8.97
C VAL A 51 -5.80 -17.07 -7.47
N GLU A 52 -5.67 -18.31 -7.01
CA GLU A 52 -5.99 -18.74 -5.65
C GLU A 52 -5.29 -17.86 -4.59
N PHE A 53 -4.00 -17.58 -4.78
CA PHE A 53 -3.23 -16.72 -3.89
C PHE A 53 -3.90 -15.35 -3.67
N LYS A 54 -4.25 -14.65 -4.75
CA LYS A 54 -4.89 -13.33 -4.67
C LYS A 54 -6.28 -13.37 -4.05
N ARG A 55 -7.02 -14.46 -4.28
CA ARG A 55 -8.33 -14.67 -3.66
C ARG A 55 -8.21 -14.79 -2.14
N LEU A 56 -7.23 -15.56 -1.66
CA LEU A 56 -6.98 -15.74 -0.24
C LEU A 56 -6.47 -14.46 0.43
N GLU A 57 -5.60 -13.68 -0.24
CA GLU A 57 -5.18 -12.37 0.25
C GLU A 57 -6.37 -11.40 0.36
N ALA A 58 -7.24 -11.34 -0.64
CA ALA A 58 -8.43 -10.50 -0.59
C ALA A 58 -9.35 -10.87 0.58
N GLU A 59 -9.60 -12.17 0.79
CA GLU A 59 -10.42 -12.67 1.90
C GLU A 59 -9.78 -12.37 3.27
N TYR A 60 -8.46 -12.53 3.38
CA TYR A 60 -7.73 -12.19 4.60
C TYR A 60 -7.90 -10.71 4.97
N HIS A 61 -7.65 -9.81 4.01
CA HIS A 61 -7.77 -8.37 4.23
C HIS A 61 -9.23 -7.90 4.40
N ASP A 62 -10.22 -8.61 3.85
CA ASP A 62 -11.63 -8.34 4.15
C ASP A 62 -11.92 -8.56 5.65
N ILE A 63 -11.38 -9.63 6.24
CA ILE A 63 -11.53 -9.94 7.67
C ILE A 63 -10.77 -8.93 8.54
N GLU A 64 -9.55 -8.56 8.13
CA GLU A 64 -8.69 -7.64 8.89
C GLU A 64 -9.18 -6.18 8.85
N SER A 65 -9.99 -5.82 7.87
CA SER A 65 -10.36 -4.42 7.55
C SER A 65 -10.86 -3.61 8.77
N ASP A 66 -11.53 -4.25 9.73
CA ASP A 66 -12.07 -3.57 10.92
C ASP A 66 -11.02 -3.18 11.96
N SER A 67 -9.84 -3.77 11.93
CA SER A 67 -8.79 -3.57 12.95
C SER A 67 -7.42 -3.18 12.38
N TYR A 68 -7.33 -2.96 11.08
CA TYR A 68 -6.07 -2.74 10.37
C TYR A 68 -5.24 -1.56 10.91
N ALA A 69 -5.87 -0.41 11.09
CA ALA A 69 -5.18 0.81 11.53
C ALA A 69 -4.62 0.68 12.96
N GLU A 70 -5.36 0.03 13.84
CA GLU A 70 -4.96 -0.18 15.24
C GLU A 70 -3.81 -1.18 15.35
N ILE A 71 -3.85 -2.25 14.54
CA ILE A 71 -2.79 -3.28 14.56
C ILE A 71 -1.45 -2.68 14.14
N ASN A 72 -1.44 -1.85 13.10
CA ASN A 72 -0.22 -1.34 12.50
C ASN A 72 0.33 -0.04 13.13
N MET A 73 -0.27 0.47 14.22
CA MET A 73 0.18 1.68 14.93
C MET A 73 0.39 2.88 13.98
N ILE A 74 -0.45 3.05 12.97
CA ILE A 74 -0.30 4.01 11.87
C ILE A 74 -0.25 5.46 12.35
N SER A 75 -0.86 5.79 13.48
CA SER A 75 -0.87 7.12 14.08
C SER A 75 0.42 7.49 14.85
N SER A 76 1.35 6.56 15.01
CA SER A 76 2.63 6.84 15.68
C SER A 76 3.42 7.94 14.95
N HIS A 77 3.97 8.90 15.71
CA HIS A 77 4.74 10.02 15.13
C HIS A 77 5.88 9.55 14.20
N ARG A 78 6.57 8.46 14.57
CA ARG A 78 7.66 7.88 13.75
C ARG A 78 7.16 7.27 12.44
N VAL A 79 5.96 6.67 12.44
CA VAL A 79 5.32 6.15 11.23
C VAL A 79 4.91 7.32 10.34
N VAL A 80 4.17 8.27 10.89
CA VAL A 80 3.71 9.49 10.17
C VAL A 80 4.90 10.23 9.55
N TYR A 81 6.00 10.43 10.30
CA TYR A 81 7.20 11.11 9.77
C TYR A 81 7.75 10.46 8.50
N HIS A 82 7.82 9.13 8.46
CA HIS A 82 8.35 8.43 7.28
C HIS A 82 7.36 8.41 6.12
N HIS A 83 6.06 8.36 6.39
CA HIS A 83 5.03 8.50 5.34
C HIS A 83 5.09 9.89 4.70
N GLU A 84 5.26 10.96 5.48
CA GLU A 84 5.41 12.31 4.97
C GLU A 84 6.59 12.48 3.98
N LYS A 85 7.66 11.71 4.13
CA LYS A 85 8.81 11.78 3.22
C LYS A 85 8.47 11.45 1.78
N TYR A 86 7.59 10.51 1.51
CA TYR A 86 7.19 10.20 0.14
C TYR A 86 5.91 10.92 -0.29
N LEU A 87 4.99 11.22 0.65
CA LEU A 87 3.77 11.96 0.34
C LEU A 87 4.05 13.39 -0.15
N LYS A 88 5.14 14.02 0.30
CA LYS A 88 5.55 15.35 -0.19
C LYS A 88 5.67 15.40 -1.72
N HIS A 89 6.22 14.36 -2.36
CA HIS A 89 6.37 14.30 -3.82
C HIS A 89 5.03 14.27 -4.54
N LEU A 90 4.00 13.71 -3.93
CA LEU A 90 2.65 13.70 -4.47
C LEU A 90 1.95 15.04 -4.27
N ARG A 91 2.16 15.72 -3.13
CA ARG A 91 1.59 17.07 -2.88
C ARG A 91 2.21 18.16 -3.76
N GLU A 92 3.40 17.93 -4.30
CA GLU A 92 4.07 18.85 -5.24
C GLU A 92 3.53 18.74 -6.68
N LEU A 93 2.65 17.78 -6.96
CA LEU A 93 2.00 17.64 -8.25
C LEU A 93 1.05 18.82 -8.54
N PRO A 94 0.87 19.19 -9.81
CA PRO A 94 -0.09 20.24 -10.19
C PRO A 94 -1.51 19.93 -9.71
N VAL A 95 -2.25 20.99 -9.39
CA VAL A 95 -3.70 20.90 -9.04
C VAL A 95 -4.47 20.12 -10.10
N GLY A 96 -5.36 19.23 -9.67
CA GLY A 96 -6.13 18.37 -10.55
C GLY A 96 -5.38 17.14 -11.07
N SER A 97 -4.11 16.93 -10.69
CA SER A 97 -3.40 15.70 -11.02
C SER A 97 -4.09 14.48 -10.44
N VAL A 98 -4.05 13.38 -11.18
CA VAL A 98 -4.67 12.10 -10.79
C VAL A 98 -3.62 11.20 -10.14
N VAL A 99 -3.83 10.89 -8.87
CA VAL A 99 -2.99 9.95 -8.10
C VAL A 99 -3.77 8.66 -7.90
N LEU A 100 -3.17 7.52 -8.27
CA LEU A 100 -3.71 6.18 -8.02
C LEU A 100 -2.95 5.53 -6.88
N GLU A 101 -3.61 5.26 -5.76
CA GLU A 101 -3.09 4.38 -4.70
C GLU A 101 -3.52 2.94 -4.99
N VAL A 102 -2.56 2.02 -5.01
CA VAL A 102 -2.78 0.58 -5.26
C VAL A 102 -2.42 -0.21 -3.99
N GLY A 103 -3.28 -1.12 -3.56
CA GLY A 103 -3.12 -1.83 -2.30
C GLY A 103 -3.19 -0.87 -1.11
N GLY A 104 -4.06 0.14 -1.18
CA GLY A 104 -4.14 1.24 -0.21
C GLY A 104 -4.82 0.88 1.11
N GLY A 105 -5.27 -0.37 1.28
CA GLY A 105 -5.94 -0.82 2.48
C GLY A 105 -7.11 0.09 2.88
N ASP A 106 -7.11 0.54 4.12
CA ASP A 106 -8.13 1.44 4.68
C ASP A 106 -8.00 2.91 4.23
N GLY A 107 -7.15 3.22 3.25
CA GLY A 107 -6.96 4.54 2.67
C GLY A 107 -6.23 5.54 3.56
N THR A 108 -5.42 5.08 4.51
CA THR A 108 -4.72 5.96 5.46
C THR A 108 -3.80 6.95 4.75
N ASP A 109 -3.04 6.56 3.73
CA ASP A 109 -2.14 7.46 3.02
C ASP A 109 -2.87 8.31 1.98
N ALA A 110 -3.82 7.73 1.23
CA ALA A 110 -4.68 8.49 0.33
C ALA A 110 -5.40 9.63 1.07
N SER A 111 -5.88 9.39 2.30
CA SER A 111 -6.59 10.40 3.10
C SER A 111 -5.73 11.63 3.42
N LYS A 112 -4.41 11.50 3.50
CA LYS A 112 -3.47 12.61 3.75
C LYS A 112 -3.21 13.48 2.50
N LEU A 113 -3.70 13.05 1.34
CA LEU A 113 -3.61 13.81 0.08
C LEU A 113 -4.88 14.59 -0.25
N LEU A 114 -5.96 14.42 0.51
CA LEU A 114 -7.26 15.00 0.20
C LEU A 114 -7.28 16.54 0.23
N ASP A 115 -6.39 17.16 1.02
CA ASP A 115 -6.26 18.63 1.12
C ASP A 115 -5.41 19.23 -0.01
N SER A 116 -4.86 18.41 -0.90
CA SER A 116 -3.88 18.84 -1.92
C SER A 116 -4.50 19.17 -3.28
N GLU A 117 -5.83 19.32 -3.36
CA GLU A 117 -6.57 19.57 -4.63
C GLU A 117 -6.27 18.55 -5.74
N LEU A 118 -5.86 17.32 -5.36
CA LEU A 118 -5.61 16.20 -6.25
C LEU A 118 -6.88 15.37 -6.45
N ILE A 119 -6.94 14.63 -7.55
CA ILE A 119 -7.93 13.57 -7.76
C ILE A 119 -7.29 12.27 -7.28
N VAL A 120 -7.74 11.75 -6.14
CA VAL A 120 -7.17 10.56 -5.53
C VAL A 120 -8.06 9.36 -5.83
N ILE A 121 -7.51 8.38 -6.59
CA ILE A 121 -8.14 7.08 -6.82
C ILE A 121 -7.51 6.10 -5.83
N GLN A 122 -8.30 5.68 -4.84
CA GLN A 122 -7.88 4.69 -3.86
C GLN A 122 -8.37 3.30 -4.30
N SER A 123 -7.47 2.33 -4.30
CA SER A 123 -7.79 0.97 -4.70
C SER A 123 -7.15 -0.09 -3.82
N ASP A 124 -7.83 -1.22 -3.72
CA ASP A 124 -7.37 -2.43 -3.05
C ASP A 124 -8.02 -3.65 -3.70
N ILE A 125 -7.47 -4.84 -3.49
CA ILE A 125 -8.08 -6.08 -3.92
C ILE A 125 -9.23 -6.51 -3.01
N SER A 126 -9.21 -6.06 -1.75
CA SER A 126 -10.23 -6.31 -0.72
C SER A 126 -11.38 -5.32 -0.82
N VAL A 127 -12.60 -5.84 -0.90
CA VAL A 127 -13.84 -5.03 -0.88
C VAL A 127 -14.00 -4.36 0.48
N GLY A 128 -13.68 -5.04 1.57
CA GLY A 128 -13.76 -4.54 2.95
C GLY A 128 -12.85 -3.32 3.15
N MET A 129 -11.59 -3.41 2.70
CA MET A 129 -10.63 -2.32 2.79
C MET A 129 -11.11 -1.08 2.02
N VAL A 130 -11.55 -1.23 0.76
CA VAL A 130 -12.05 -0.10 -0.04
C VAL A 130 -13.31 0.55 0.56
N LYS A 131 -14.21 -0.24 1.14
CA LYS A 131 -15.37 0.30 1.87
C LYS A 131 -14.95 1.11 3.11
N LYS A 132 -13.95 0.62 3.84
CA LYS A 132 -13.39 1.32 5.00
C LYS A 132 -12.76 2.65 4.59
N ALA A 133 -11.95 2.65 3.52
CA ALA A 133 -11.35 3.86 2.96
C ALA A 133 -12.41 4.89 2.55
N LYS A 134 -13.46 4.47 1.86
CA LYS A 134 -14.57 5.33 1.49
C LYS A 134 -15.27 5.95 2.71
N THR A 135 -15.49 5.16 3.75
CA THR A 135 -16.09 5.63 5.01
C THR A 135 -15.20 6.66 5.69
N LYS A 136 -13.88 6.42 5.77
CA LYS A 136 -12.89 7.35 6.34
C LYS A 136 -12.92 8.72 5.64
N VAL A 137 -12.94 8.73 4.31
CA VAL A 137 -13.05 9.98 3.51
C VAL A 137 -14.38 10.69 3.78
N SER A 138 -15.49 9.96 3.84
CA SER A 138 -16.81 10.54 4.10
C SER A 138 -16.89 11.22 5.48
N LEU A 139 -16.17 10.72 6.46
CA LEU A 139 -16.13 11.27 7.83
C LEU A 139 -15.18 12.49 7.95
N SER A 140 -14.22 12.65 7.05
CA SER A 140 -13.24 13.74 7.11
C SER A 140 -13.80 15.11 6.79
N GLN A 141 -15.05 15.22 6.29
CA GLN A 141 -15.71 16.45 5.85
C GLN A 141 -14.93 17.27 4.80
N ILE A 142 -13.91 16.66 4.17
CA ILE A 142 -13.09 17.30 3.15
C ILE A 142 -13.83 17.17 1.80
N ASN A 143 -14.07 18.29 1.14
CA ASN A 143 -14.63 18.34 -0.22
C ASN A 143 -13.57 17.94 -1.25
N SER A 144 -13.14 16.68 -1.24
CA SER A 144 -12.09 16.18 -2.12
C SER A 144 -12.63 15.28 -3.22
N SER A 145 -11.94 15.24 -4.33
CA SER A 145 -12.22 14.33 -5.43
C SER A 145 -11.63 12.94 -5.15
N SER A 146 -12.20 12.23 -4.17
CA SER A 146 -11.81 10.86 -3.88
C SER A 146 -12.67 9.86 -4.64
N ILE A 147 -12.01 8.90 -5.27
CA ILE A 147 -12.60 7.84 -6.09
C ILE A 147 -12.16 6.50 -5.52
N HIS A 148 -13.06 5.53 -5.43
CA HIS A 148 -12.79 4.24 -4.85
C HIS A 148 -13.07 3.13 -5.86
N VAL A 149 -12.19 2.13 -5.97
CA VAL A 149 -12.32 0.98 -6.87
C VAL A 149 -11.69 -0.26 -6.28
N VAL A 150 -12.32 -1.40 -6.44
CA VAL A 150 -11.68 -2.69 -6.12
C VAL A 150 -10.99 -3.20 -7.36
N CYS A 151 -9.67 -3.44 -7.28
CA CYS A 151 -8.90 -3.91 -8.43
C CYS A 151 -7.68 -4.74 -8.03
N ASP A 152 -7.17 -5.49 -9.01
CA ASP A 152 -5.89 -6.20 -8.93
C ASP A 152 -4.75 -5.27 -9.39
N ALA A 153 -3.72 -5.12 -8.57
CA ALA A 153 -2.53 -4.33 -8.86
C ALA A 153 -1.79 -4.77 -10.14
N GLU A 154 -1.85 -6.04 -10.49
CA GLU A 154 -1.25 -6.58 -11.70
C GLU A 154 -2.15 -6.49 -12.94
N GLN A 155 -3.36 -5.94 -12.78
CA GLN A 155 -4.31 -5.68 -13.87
C GLN A 155 -5.08 -4.37 -13.67
N ILE A 156 -4.35 -3.27 -13.50
CA ILE A 156 -4.89 -1.94 -13.18
C ILE A 156 -5.96 -1.51 -14.20
N PRO A 157 -7.20 -1.23 -13.76
CA PRO A 157 -8.32 -0.88 -14.66
C PRO A 157 -8.34 0.60 -15.04
N CYS A 158 -7.18 1.22 -15.27
CA CYS A 158 -7.07 2.61 -15.73
C CYS A 158 -6.60 2.68 -17.18
N LYS A 159 -6.97 3.76 -17.88
CA LYS A 159 -6.55 4.03 -19.27
C LYS A 159 -5.04 4.20 -19.38
N ASN A 160 -4.48 3.89 -20.55
CA ASN A 160 -3.07 4.15 -20.82
C ASN A 160 -2.76 5.64 -20.71
N GLY A 161 -1.66 5.99 -20.05
CA GLY A 161 -1.18 7.38 -19.94
C GLY A 161 -2.18 8.35 -19.31
N SER A 162 -2.99 7.91 -18.37
CA SER A 162 -4.05 8.72 -17.74
C SER A 162 -3.76 9.14 -16.30
N ILE A 163 -2.74 8.58 -15.67
CA ILE A 163 -2.40 8.75 -14.25
C ILE A 163 -1.12 9.59 -14.13
N ASP A 164 -1.13 10.61 -13.26
CA ASP A 164 0.04 11.46 -13.01
C ASP A 164 1.00 10.83 -12.02
N ALA A 165 0.48 10.12 -11.01
CA ALA A 165 1.31 9.33 -10.10
C ALA A 165 0.60 8.04 -9.64
N VAL A 166 1.39 6.99 -9.45
CA VAL A 166 0.95 5.74 -8.80
C VAL A 166 1.68 5.62 -7.47
N MET A 167 0.95 5.28 -6.42
CA MET A 167 1.48 5.01 -5.09
C MET A 167 1.13 3.59 -4.66
N ILE A 168 2.11 2.88 -4.07
CA ILE A 168 1.95 1.59 -3.40
C ILE A 168 2.76 1.61 -2.12
N VAL A 169 2.15 1.26 -0.98
CA VAL A 169 2.79 1.35 0.34
C VAL A 169 2.58 0.05 1.10
N ALA A 170 3.67 -0.62 1.47
CA ALA A 170 3.66 -1.88 2.21
C ALA A 170 2.72 -2.95 1.59
N ALA A 171 2.63 -2.98 0.25
CA ALA A 171 1.75 -3.87 -0.49
C ALA A 171 2.43 -4.56 -1.69
N LEU A 172 3.59 -4.09 -2.13
CA LEU A 172 4.30 -4.67 -3.27
C LEU A 172 4.74 -6.12 -2.99
N HIS A 173 5.11 -6.44 -1.77
CA HIS A 173 5.52 -7.79 -1.36
C HIS A 173 4.35 -8.79 -1.30
N HIS A 174 3.11 -8.32 -1.38
CA HIS A 174 1.92 -9.17 -1.54
C HIS A 174 1.65 -9.58 -3.00
N LEU A 175 2.36 -8.99 -3.96
CA LEU A 175 2.14 -9.30 -5.38
C LEU A 175 2.92 -10.54 -5.79
N PRO A 176 2.27 -11.56 -6.40
CA PRO A 176 2.96 -12.74 -6.89
C PRO A 176 3.90 -12.46 -8.07
N SER A 177 3.68 -11.39 -8.82
CA SER A 177 4.51 -11.00 -9.98
C SER A 177 4.74 -9.49 -10.03
N PRO A 178 5.64 -8.94 -9.16
CA PRO A 178 5.91 -7.50 -9.12
C PRO A 178 6.27 -6.89 -10.50
N GLU A 179 6.95 -7.63 -11.36
CA GLU A 179 7.30 -7.17 -12.71
C GLU A 179 6.05 -6.85 -13.56
N VAL A 180 4.95 -7.59 -13.36
CA VAL A 180 3.69 -7.32 -14.05
C VAL A 180 3.09 -6.01 -13.55
N PHE A 181 3.13 -5.77 -12.24
CA PHE A 181 2.71 -4.49 -11.65
C PHE A 181 3.51 -3.32 -12.23
N PHE A 182 4.84 -3.41 -12.29
CA PHE A 182 5.67 -2.32 -12.84
C PHE A 182 5.37 -2.04 -14.33
N LYS A 183 5.03 -3.06 -15.13
CA LYS A 183 4.55 -2.89 -16.51
C LYS A 183 3.20 -2.19 -16.57
N GLU A 184 2.26 -2.53 -15.69
CA GLU A 184 0.97 -1.85 -15.59
C GLU A 184 1.13 -0.39 -15.12
N VAL A 185 2.04 -0.13 -14.17
CA VAL A 185 2.40 1.24 -13.75
C VAL A 185 2.90 2.05 -14.95
N ASN A 186 3.83 1.50 -15.73
CA ASN A 186 4.29 2.18 -16.96
C ASN A 186 3.13 2.45 -17.91
N ARG A 187 2.27 1.48 -18.13
CA ARG A 187 1.13 1.63 -19.05
C ARG A 187 0.20 2.77 -18.64
N VAL A 188 -0.15 2.86 -17.34
CA VAL A 188 -1.12 3.84 -16.86
C VAL A 188 -0.53 5.24 -16.63
N LEU A 189 0.75 5.33 -16.27
CA LEU A 189 1.41 6.62 -16.06
C LEU A 189 1.52 7.42 -17.36
N LYS A 190 1.28 8.72 -17.25
CA LYS A 190 1.67 9.71 -18.26
C LYS A 190 3.19 9.71 -18.42
N SER A 191 3.70 10.22 -19.55
CA SER A 191 5.15 10.48 -19.68
C SER A 191 5.60 11.46 -18.59
N GLY A 192 6.69 11.13 -17.90
CA GLY A 192 7.16 11.89 -16.75
C GLY A 192 6.37 11.70 -15.45
N GLY A 193 5.34 10.85 -15.45
CA GLY A 193 4.57 10.51 -14.24
C GLY A 193 5.39 9.75 -13.20
N LEU A 194 4.99 9.83 -11.93
CA LEU A 194 5.73 9.31 -10.78
C LEU A 194 5.21 7.95 -10.32
N LEU A 195 6.11 7.08 -9.92
CA LEU A 195 5.83 5.92 -9.07
C LEU A 195 6.42 6.16 -7.68
N VAL A 196 5.59 6.03 -6.66
CA VAL A 196 5.97 6.07 -5.25
C VAL A 196 5.77 4.69 -4.64
N VAL A 197 6.86 4.08 -4.16
CA VAL A 197 6.84 2.81 -3.40
C VAL A 197 7.30 3.12 -1.98
N GLY A 198 6.44 2.86 -1.00
CA GLY A 198 6.72 3.13 0.40
C GLY A 198 6.76 1.88 1.26
N PHE A 199 7.63 1.86 2.26
CA PHE A 199 7.67 0.84 3.32
C PHE A 199 7.74 -0.62 2.86
N GLU A 200 8.39 -0.91 1.74
CA GLU A 200 8.59 -2.30 1.32
C GLU A 200 9.69 -2.99 2.13
N PRO A 201 9.49 -4.25 2.55
CA PRO A 201 10.46 -4.98 3.33
C PRO A 201 11.81 -5.12 2.60
N ASN A 202 12.92 -4.93 3.34
CA ASN A 202 14.27 -5.16 2.85
C ASN A 202 14.74 -6.57 3.23
N THR A 203 15.18 -7.36 2.29
CA THR A 203 15.60 -8.76 2.49
C THR A 203 16.59 -8.95 3.64
N TRP A 204 17.61 -8.07 3.79
CA TRP A 204 18.70 -8.28 4.74
C TRP A 204 18.27 -8.41 6.20
N PRO A 205 17.49 -7.50 6.79
CA PRO A 205 17.02 -7.66 8.17
C PRO A 205 16.12 -8.88 8.35
N TYR A 206 15.23 -9.13 7.41
CA TYR A 206 14.31 -10.27 7.49
C TYR A 206 15.04 -11.62 7.35
N PHE A 207 16.10 -11.69 6.55
CA PHE A 207 16.88 -12.91 6.37
C PHE A 207 17.87 -13.17 7.53
N VAL A 208 18.54 -12.11 8.03
CA VAL A 208 19.63 -12.27 9.02
C VAL A 208 19.15 -12.08 10.45
N ILE A 209 18.37 -11.02 10.70
CA ILE A 209 18.05 -10.56 12.05
C ILE A 209 16.75 -11.18 12.56
N TYR A 210 15.71 -11.18 11.74
CA TYR A 210 14.38 -11.64 12.13
C TYR A 210 14.36 -13.09 12.66
N PRO A 211 15.00 -14.09 12.01
CA PRO A 211 15.02 -15.46 12.53
C PRO A 211 15.66 -15.56 13.93
N PHE A 212 16.70 -14.77 14.18
CA PHE A 212 17.35 -14.71 15.49
C PHE A 212 16.43 -14.10 16.55
N LEU A 213 15.81 -12.96 16.24
CA LEU A 213 14.86 -12.30 17.14
C LEU A 213 13.62 -13.15 17.39
N LYS A 214 13.12 -13.86 16.38
CA LYS A 214 12.00 -14.80 16.52
C LYS A 214 12.35 -15.92 17.51
N ARG A 215 13.51 -16.58 17.35
CA ARG A 215 13.98 -17.62 18.28
C ARG A 215 14.17 -17.08 19.69
N LEU A 216 14.75 -15.90 19.85
CA LEU A 216 14.90 -15.26 21.16
C LEU A 216 13.53 -14.97 21.79
N GLY A 217 12.57 -14.47 21.00
CA GLY A 217 11.20 -14.26 21.45
C GLY A 217 10.49 -15.56 21.86
N GLU A 218 10.70 -16.64 21.12
CA GLU A 218 10.17 -17.97 21.46
C GLU A 218 10.77 -18.52 22.78
N LEU A 219 12.07 -18.32 23.01
CA LEU A 219 12.75 -18.70 24.26
C LEU A 219 12.28 -17.88 25.47
N LEU A 220 11.99 -16.58 25.25
CA LEU A 220 11.54 -15.67 26.30
C LEU A 220 10.03 -15.69 26.51
N SER A 221 9.25 -16.26 25.58
CA SER A 221 7.80 -16.29 25.67
C SER A 221 7.30 -17.35 26.60
N VAL A 222 6.91 -16.94 27.80
CA VAL A 222 6.06 -17.71 28.69
C VAL A 222 4.66 -17.84 28.06
N ARG A 223 4.35 -19.05 27.56
CA ARG A 223 3.05 -19.55 27.13
C ARG A 223 2.21 -18.64 26.20
N LYS A 224 2.06 -19.09 24.95
CA LYS A 224 1.03 -18.70 23.96
C LYS A 224 -0.35 -18.57 24.61
N ARG A 225 -0.86 -17.36 24.76
CA ARG A 225 -2.24 -17.13 25.21
C ARG A 225 -3.08 -16.28 24.23
N PHE A 226 -2.54 -15.87 23.11
CA PHE A 226 -3.30 -15.20 22.06
C PHE A 226 -3.13 -15.93 20.74
N LYS A 227 -4.27 -16.22 20.08
CA LYS A 227 -4.29 -16.52 18.65
C LYS A 227 -3.76 -15.26 17.96
N TYR A 228 -2.53 -15.33 17.42
CA TYR A 228 -2.18 -14.48 16.31
C TYR A 228 -3.28 -14.70 15.26
N THR A 229 -3.91 -13.66 14.77
CA THR A 229 -4.48 -13.71 13.44
C THR A 229 -3.33 -14.23 12.57
N GLU A 230 -3.53 -15.38 11.93
CA GLU A 230 -2.50 -15.95 11.06
C GLU A 230 -2.11 -14.82 10.09
N ALA A 231 -0.81 -14.56 9.94
CA ALA A 231 -0.34 -13.57 8.99
C ALA A 231 -0.84 -13.95 7.58
N SER A 232 -1.01 -12.99 6.69
CA SER A 232 -1.42 -13.27 5.32
C SER A 232 -0.47 -14.28 4.66
N ILE A 233 -0.91 -14.94 3.62
CA ILE A 233 -0.06 -15.91 2.90
C ILE A 233 1.20 -15.21 2.37
N ALA A 234 1.05 -13.98 1.90
CA ALA A 234 2.16 -13.17 1.44
C ALA A 234 3.16 -12.88 2.55
N ASP A 235 2.71 -12.43 3.72
CA ASP A 235 3.57 -12.13 4.88
C ASP A 235 4.33 -13.36 5.41
N GLN A 236 3.74 -14.55 5.28
CA GLN A 236 4.39 -15.80 5.71
C GLN A 236 5.59 -16.16 4.82
N GLY A 237 5.58 -15.76 3.56
CA GLY A 237 6.60 -16.08 2.56
C GLY A 237 7.53 -14.91 2.17
N ALA A 238 7.15 -13.68 2.49
CA ALA A 238 7.86 -12.51 2.01
C ALA A 238 9.19 -12.29 2.76
N LEU A 239 10.30 -12.49 2.08
CA LEU A 239 11.65 -12.10 2.54
C LEU A 239 11.98 -10.63 2.20
N GLY A 240 11.01 -9.91 1.60
CA GLY A 240 11.23 -8.56 1.09
C GLY A 240 12.10 -8.53 -0.18
N PHE A 241 12.50 -7.34 -0.58
CA PHE A 241 13.27 -7.11 -1.80
C PHE A 241 14.68 -6.58 -1.48
N ASN A 242 15.66 -6.97 -2.29
CA ASN A 242 16.97 -6.36 -2.29
C ASN A 242 17.07 -5.31 -3.43
N GLU A 243 18.19 -4.56 -3.46
CA GLU A 243 18.38 -3.51 -4.46
C GLU A 243 18.42 -4.04 -5.91
N LYS A 244 18.86 -5.30 -6.11
CA LYS A 244 18.88 -5.93 -7.43
C LYS A 244 17.47 -6.22 -7.92
N ASP A 245 16.59 -6.71 -7.03
CA ASP A 245 15.20 -6.97 -7.35
C ASP A 245 14.49 -5.68 -7.77
N LEU A 246 14.66 -4.59 -6.99
CA LEU A 246 14.09 -3.29 -7.32
C LEU A 246 14.55 -2.76 -8.67
N LYS A 247 15.84 -2.91 -9.01
CA LYS A 247 16.37 -2.54 -10.33
C LYS A 247 15.76 -3.35 -11.47
N LEU A 248 15.56 -4.65 -11.28
CA LEU A 248 14.88 -5.50 -12.27
C LEU A 248 13.45 -5.08 -12.50
N PHE A 249 12.70 -4.77 -11.43
CA PHE A 249 11.33 -4.29 -11.53
C PHE A 249 11.24 -2.96 -12.25
N LEU A 250 12.13 -2.01 -11.93
CA LEU A 250 12.19 -0.71 -12.61
C LEU A 250 12.50 -0.85 -14.09
N GLN A 251 13.42 -1.73 -14.46
CA GLN A 251 13.73 -2.04 -15.86
C GLN A 251 12.52 -2.63 -16.58
N ALA A 252 11.80 -3.58 -15.93
CA ALA A 252 10.56 -4.14 -16.50
C ALA A 252 9.48 -3.08 -16.75
N GLY A 253 9.42 -2.04 -15.91
CA GLY A 253 8.49 -0.92 -16.02
C GLY A 253 9.02 0.26 -16.86
N ASN A 254 10.24 0.22 -17.39
CA ASN A 254 10.88 1.37 -18.03
C ASN A 254 10.80 2.65 -17.18
N LEU A 255 11.20 2.53 -15.91
CA LEU A 255 11.17 3.59 -14.92
C LEU A 255 12.59 3.94 -14.45
N GLU A 256 12.87 5.22 -14.24
CA GLU A 256 14.13 5.72 -13.72
C GLU A 256 14.02 6.10 -12.25
N ILE A 257 15.05 5.76 -11.46
CA ILE A 257 15.09 6.11 -10.03
C ILE A 257 15.31 7.61 -9.89
N VAL A 258 14.40 8.28 -9.18
CA VAL A 258 14.55 9.66 -8.72
C VAL A 258 15.15 9.66 -7.31
N GLU A 259 14.63 8.83 -6.42
CA GLU A 259 15.09 8.73 -5.05
C GLU A 259 14.95 7.30 -4.54
N LEU A 260 15.96 6.79 -3.83
CA LEU A 260 15.94 5.48 -3.19
C LEU A 260 16.47 5.60 -1.77
N GLN A 261 15.62 5.40 -0.79
CA GLN A 261 15.97 5.45 0.63
C GLN A 261 15.81 4.09 1.28
N ARG A 262 16.65 3.82 2.26
CA ARG A 262 16.48 2.74 3.25
C ARG A 262 16.11 3.38 4.57
N VAL A 263 15.05 2.92 5.17
CA VAL A 263 14.47 3.54 6.37
C VAL A 263 14.26 2.51 7.47
N TRP A 264 14.14 2.98 8.71
CA TRP A 264 13.82 2.15 9.85
C TRP A 264 14.94 1.19 10.26
N PHE A 265 16.09 1.71 10.67
CA PHE A 265 17.10 0.89 11.32
C PHE A 265 16.69 0.55 12.76
N LEU A 266 16.77 1.49 13.68
CA LEU A 266 16.39 1.31 15.08
C LEU A 266 14.87 1.26 15.26
N ASN A 267 14.15 2.06 14.48
CA ASN A 267 12.69 2.05 14.46
C ASN A 267 12.10 0.66 14.17
N GLY A 268 12.72 -0.14 13.31
CA GLY A 268 12.26 -1.49 13.03
C GLY A 268 12.30 -2.39 14.26
N PHE A 269 13.41 -2.38 15.01
CA PHE A 269 13.54 -3.12 16.27
C PHE A 269 12.52 -2.66 17.32
N ILE A 270 12.39 -1.34 17.49
CA ILE A 270 11.43 -0.75 18.44
C ILE A 270 10.00 -1.14 18.04
N HIS A 271 9.66 -1.05 16.77
CA HIS A 271 8.33 -1.41 16.29
C HIS A 271 8.01 -2.88 16.57
N MET A 272 8.90 -3.79 16.25
CA MET A 272 8.73 -5.22 16.54
C MET A 272 8.56 -5.50 18.03
N PHE A 273 9.38 -4.85 18.87
CA PHE A 273 9.30 -5.01 20.32
C PHE A 273 7.99 -4.48 20.89
N LEU A 274 7.59 -3.26 20.52
CA LEU A 274 6.34 -2.66 20.97
C LEU A 274 5.12 -3.40 20.44
N SER A 275 5.14 -3.83 19.19
CA SER A 275 4.06 -4.65 18.60
C SER A 275 3.89 -5.96 19.39
N SER A 276 5.01 -6.61 19.75
CA SER A 276 4.98 -7.84 20.56
C SER A 276 4.40 -7.61 21.95
N ILE A 277 4.73 -6.50 22.61
CA ILE A 277 4.19 -6.14 23.92
C ILE A 277 2.70 -5.80 23.80
N ASN A 278 2.35 -4.93 22.85
CA ASN A 278 0.98 -4.48 22.66
C ASN A 278 0.03 -5.64 22.34
N SER A 279 0.48 -6.61 21.54
CA SER A 279 -0.33 -7.79 21.22
C SER A 279 -0.55 -8.73 22.41
N LYS A 280 0.35 -8.70 23.42
CA LYS A 280 0.28 -9.58 24.61
C LYS A 280 -0.50 -8.99 25.77
N PHE A 281 -0.36 -7.68 26.00
CA PHE A 281 -0.75 -7.07 27.27
C PHE A 281 -1.82 -5.98 27.14
N TYR A 282 -2.09 -5.47 25.93
CA TYR A 282 -2.93 -4.29 25.77
C TYR A 282 -4.10 -4.54 24.82
N SER A 283 -5.25 -3.93 25.15
CA SER A 283 -6.42 -3.87 24.26
C SER A 283 -6.17 -2.94 23.07
N LYS A 284 -7.09 -2.91 22.11
CA LYS A 284 -6.98 -2.03 20.94
C LYS A 284 -6.76 -0.56 21.29
N ASP A 285 -7.38 -0.10 22.39
CA ASP A 285 -7.41 1.32 22.80
C ASP A 285 -6.26 1.72 23.73
N GLU A 286 -5.48 0.76 24.24
CA GLU A 286 -4.48 0.99 25.29
C GLU A 286 -3.05 0.75 24.83
N LYS A 287 -2.79 0.75 23.53
CA LYS A 287 -1.45 0.48 23.01
C LYS A 287 -0.42 1.51 23.46
N ILE A 288 0.75 1.01 23.88
CA ILE A 288 1.88 1.86 24.25
C ILE A 288 2.77 2.14 23.03
N ASP A 289 3.32 3.34 23.00
CA ASP A 289 4.41 3.73 22.10
C ASP A 289 5.42 4.59 22.89
N LEU A 290 6.57 4.87 22.27
CA LEU A 290 7.55 5.79 22.88
C LEU A 290 6.96 7.20 23.00
N PRO A 291 7.34 7.96 24.04
CA PRO A 291 7.03 9.39 24.08
C PRO A 291 7.55 10.11 22.83
N VAL A 292 6.83 11.13 22.34
CA VAL A 292 7.14 11.82 21.09
C VAL A 292 8.59 12.32 21.02
N PHE A 293 9.16 12.82 22.15
CA PHE A 293 10.55 13.27 22.16
C PHE A 293 11.54 12.12 21.90
N ALA A 294 11.27 10.93 22.44
CA ALA A 294 12.11 9.75 22.19
C ALA A 294 11.97 9.26 20.74
N GLN A 295 10.75 9.31 20.18
CA GLN A 295 10.53 9.01 18.76
C GLN A 295 11.34 9.95 17.85
N LYS A 296 11.40 11.26 18.15
CA LYS A 296 12.23 12.21 17.41
C LYS A 296 13.72 11.87 17.46
N ILE A 297 14.24 11.47 18.64
CA ILE A 297 15.64 11.03 18.77
C ILE A 297 15.91 9.80 17.90
N VAL A 298 15.03 8.81 17.93
CA VAL A 298 15.14 7.60 17.10
C VAL A 298 15.12 7.94 15.61
N ILE A 299 14.27 8.86 15.17
CA ILE A 299 14.20 9.34 13.79
C ILE A 299 15.53 9.99 13.36
N ILE A 300 16.11 10.85 14.20
CA ILE A 300 17.41 11.49 13.90
C ILE A 300 18.50 10.43 13.76
N PHE A 301 18.55 9.47 14.65
CA PHE A 301 19.50 8.37 14.61
C PHE A 301 19.33 7.51 13.35
N ASP A 302 18.11 7.11 13.02
CA ASP A 302 17.80 6.32 11.82
C ASP A 302 18.19 7.06 10.53
N ASN A 303 17.91 8.36 10.46
CA ASN A 303 18.34 9.17 9.33
C ASN A 303 19.86 9.19 9.20
N PHE A 304 20.60 9.34 10.29
CA PHE A 304 22.06 9.26 10.27
C PHE A 304 22.57 7.90 9.78
N ILE A 305 22.05 6.80 10.35
CA ILE A 305 22.44 5.43 9.98
C ILE A 305 22.14 5.11 8.52
N SER A 306 21.04 5.62 7.99
CA SER A 306 20.65 5.38 6.58
C SER A 306 21.67 5.90 5.56
N HIS A 307 22.54 6.82 5.95
CA HIS A 307 23.64 7.35 5.11
C HIS A 307 24.94 6.54 5.23
N ILE A 308 25.09 5.65 6.23
CA ILE A 308 26.30 4.83 6.41
C ILE A 308 26.21 3.59 5.52
N PRO A 309 27.07 3.43 4.50
CA PRO A 309 26.93 2.39 3.45
C PRO A 309 26.79 0.96 3.96
N PHE A 310 27.49 0.59 5.02
CA PHE A 310 27.39 -0.75 5.60
C PHE A 310 26.12 -0.90 6.45
N LEU A 311 25.83 0.04 7.34
CA LEU A 311 24.73 -0.04 8.30
C LEU A 311 23.37 0.10 7.62
N ARG A 312 23.24 0.92 6.58
CA ARG A 312 21.98 1.08 5.84
C ARG A 312 21.43 -0.21 5.26
N ARG A 313 22.26 -1.26 5.08
CA ARG A 313 21.80 -2.59 4.62
C ARG A 313 20.85 -3.24 5.61
N PHE A 314 20.94 -2.86 6.89
CA PHE A 314 20.12 -3.39 7.97
C PHE A 314 18.91 -2.52 8.29
N CYS A 315 18.63 -1.48 7.51
CA CYS A 315 17.34 -0.79 7.56
C CYS A 315 16.24 -1.74 7.08
N TRP A 316 15.12 -1.74 7.78
CA TRP A 316 14.06 -2.74 7.59
C TRP A 316 13.23 -2.54 6.32
N HIS A 317 13.16 -1.30 5.83
CA HIS A 317 12.27 -0.98 4.71
C HIS A 317 12.96 -0.13 3.63
N TRP A 318 12.38 -0.19 2.43
CA TRP A 318 12.69 0.64 1.30
C TRP A 318 11.61 1.72 1.10
N THR A 319 12.05 2.86 0.61
CA THR A 319 11.19 3.87 -0.02
C THR A 319 11.84 4.25 -1.35
N LEU A 320 11.07 4.20 -2.41
CA LEU A 320 11.52 4.44 -3.78
C LEU A 320 10.60 5.44 -4.47
N ILE A 321 11.18 6.46 -5.07
CA ILE A 321 10.51 7.34 -6.02
C ILE A 321 11.13 7.08 -7.39
N ALA A 322 10.31 6.80 -8.37
CA ALA A 322 10.74 6.59 -9.75
C ALA A 322 9.87 7.40 -10.71
N LYS A 323 10.40 7.65 -11.91
CA LYS A 323 9.73 8.44 -12.95
C LYS A 323 9.65 7.64 -14.24
N LYS A 324 8.52 7.72 -14.93
CA LYS A 324 8.38 7.14 -16.26
C LYS A 324 9.19 7.94 -17.27
N LEU A 325 10.00 7.24 -18.06
CA LEU A 325 10.79 7.78 -19.17
C LEU A 325 9.94 8.18 -20.37
#